data_ab5007b66ae6624ca88392d16cc9971f
#
_entry.id   ab5007b66ae6624ca88392d16cc9971f
#
_cell.length_a   1.000
_cell.length_b   1.000
_cell.length_c   1.000
_cell.angle_alpha   90.00
_cell.angle_beta   90.00
_cell.angle_gamma   90.00
#
_symmetry.space_group_name_H-M   'P 1'
#
loop_
_entity.id
_entity.type
_entity.pdbx_description
1 polymer ?
#
loop_
_entity_poly.entity_id
_entity_poly.type
_entity_poly.pdbx_seq_one_letter_code
_entity_poly.pdbx_strand_id
1 'polypeptide(L)'
;MRTSFVVLAAALAIGACAHSSSAPATPSHPVDAFGTLNGAHIELTAEGGIAALATTWRATHDDRSFAYSRRHLCGPTCPAPMDSASGVMSAAAADSLFSVVWSLTPAQLRDDYGTTHGAADMFEYTLRVTFEGVTKTVRADDGTMPAEMRQIVAILGGTIDSARAHAKP
;
A
#
# COMPACT_ATOMS: atom_id res chain seq x y z
N MET A 1 -25.86 43.07 73.86
CA MET A 1 -24.78 42.52 73.03
C MET A 1 -25.42 41.72 71.90
N ARG A 2 -25.46 42.27 70.70
CA ARG A 2 -26.05 41.63 69.54
C ARG A 2 -24.90 41.38 68.57
N THR A 3 -24.57 40.12 68.35
CA THR A 3 -23.55 39.67 67.45
C THR A 3 -24.20 39.37 66.09
N SER A 4 -23.90 40.16 65.04
CA SER A 4 -24.34 39.96 63.69
C SER A 4 -23.40 39.01 63.02
N PHE A 5 -23.90 37.88 62.54
CA PHE A 5 -23.17 36.94 61.60
C PHE A 5 -23.37 37.41 60.16
N VAL A 6 -22.29 37.75 59.53
CA VAL A 6 -22.23 38.00 58.09
C VAL A 6 -21.96 36.64 57.39
N VAL A 7 -22.93 36.17 56.63
CA VAL A 7 -22.76 34.99 55.80
C VAL A 7 -22.22 35.40 54.41
N LEU A 8 -21.00 35.03 54.15
CA LEU A 8 -20.35 35.28 52.87
C LEU A 8 -20.68 34.11 51.94
N ALA A 9 -21.55 34.34 50.95
CA ALA A 9 -21.87 33.36 49.91
C ALA A 9 -20.80 33.39 48.82
N ALA A 10 -19.96 32.35 48.74
CA ALA A 10 -19.01 32.16 47.65
C ALA A 10 -19.73 31.47 46.48
N ALA A 11 -19.91 32.20 45.38
CA ALA A 11 -20.40 31.63 44.13
C ALA A 11 -19.27 30.89 43.39
N LEU A 12 -19.30 29.57 43.37
CA LEU A 12 -18.43 28.76 42.50
C LEU A 12 -18.96 28.84 41.07
N ALA A 13 -18.26 29.56 40.19
CA ALA A 13 -18.45 29.48 38.76
C ALA A 13 -17.80 28.19 38.21
N ILE A 14 -18.61 27.19 37.94
CA ILE A 14 -18.17 25.97 37.22
C ILE A 14 -18.03 26.33 35.77
N GLY A 15 -16.79 26.62 35.33
CA GLY A 15 -16.45 26.77 33.93
C GLY A 15 -16.57 25.43 33.23
N ALA A 16 -17.65 25.24 32.46
CA ALA A 16 -17.79 24.12 31.53
C ALA A 16 -16.79 24.31 30.39
N CYS A 17 -15.63 23.65 30.45
CA CYS A 17 -14.77 23.49 29.30
C CYS A 17 -15.51 22.60 28.29
N ALA A 18 -16.14 23.21 27.31
CA ALA A 18 -16.61 22.50 26.12
C ALA A 18 -15.38 21.95 25.37
N HIS A 19 -15.07 20.70 25.61
CA HIS A 19 -14.15 19.96 24.76
C HIS A 19 -14.83 19.80 23.40
N SER A 20 -14.47 20.67 22.45
CA SER A 20 -14.76 20.45 21.05
C SER A 20 -14.01 19.18 20.64
N SER A 21 -14.69 18.03 20.66
CA SER A 21 -14.23 16.82 19.99
C SER A 21 -14.19 17.15 18.49
N SER A 22 -13.04 17.62 18.04
CA SER A 22 -12.73 17.60 16.61
C SER A 22 -12.76 16.13 16.21
N ALA A 23 -13.83 15.72 15.53
CA ALA A 23 -13.84 14.44 14.83
C ALA A 23 -12.55 14.38 13.99
N PRO A 24 -11.82 13.24 13.98
CA PRO A 24 -10.67 13.10 13.12
C PRO A 24 -11.14 13.42 11.71
N ALA A 25 -10.54 14.43 11.09
CA ALA A 25 -10.82 14.78 9.72
C ALA A 25 -10.61 13.49 8.91
N THR A 26 -11.68 13.00 8.30
CA THR A 26 -11.59 11.95 7.28
C THR A 26 -10.54 12.45 6.30
N PRO A 27 -9.45 11.70 6.05
CA PRO A 27 -8.46 12.16 5.09
C PRO A 27 -9.22 12.39 3.78
N SER A 28 -9.36 13.67 3.40
CA SER A 28 -9.84 14.04 2.08
C SER A 28 -8.92 13.32 1.10
N HIS A 29 -9.48 12.42 0.29
CA HIS A 29 -8.71 11.67 -0.69
C HIS A 29 -7.90 12.65 -1.52
N PRO A 30 -6.57 12.47 -1.63
CA PRO A 30 -5.74 13.33 -2.47
C PRO A 30 -6.11 13.26 -3.96
N VAL A 31 -7.09 12.45 -4.32
CA VAL A 31 -7.65 12.29 -5.68
C VAL A 31 -8.11 13.62 -6.28
N ASP A 32 -8.60 14.56 -5.46
CA ASP A 32 -9.09 15.86 -5.94
C ASP A 32 -7.96 16.87 -6.20
N ALA A 33 -6.74 16.59 -5.73
CA ALA A 33 -5.60 17.51 -5.89
C ALA A 33 -4.65 17.11 -7.02
N PHE A 34 -4.72 15.89 -7.51
CA PHE A 34 -3.84 15.35 -8.54
C PHE A 34 -4.70 14.52 -9.48
N GLY A 35 -4.97 15.01 -10.65
CA GLY A 35 -5.59 14.36 -11.78
C GLY A 35 -6.20 12.96 -11.56
N THR A 36 -7.02 12.53 -12.40
CA THR A 36 -7.68 11.22 -12.34
C THR A 36 -6.62 10.12 -12.32
N LEU A 37 -6.76 9.09 -11.47
CA LEU A 37 -5.94 7.86 -11.48
C LEU A 37 -6.09 7.06 -12.80
N ASN A 38 -6.52 7.71 -13.87
CA ASN A 38 -6.73 7.11 -15.18
C ASN A 38 -5.42 6.52 -15.71
N GLY A 39 -5.46 5.26 -16.10
CA GLY A 39 -4.30 4.53 -16.60
C GLY A 39 -3.31 4.14 -15.48
N ALA A 40 -3.68 4.28 -14.20
CA ALA A 40 -2.81 3.86 -13.13
C ALA A 40 -2.62 2.34 -13.14
N HIS A 41 -1.37 1.92 -13.13
CA HIS A 41 -0.97 0.51 -13.17
C HIS A 41 0.20 0.24 -12.22
N ILE A 42 0.14 -0.88 -11.54
CA ILE A 42 1.19 -1.35 -10.64
C ILE A 42 1.58 -2.76 -11.05
N GLU A 43 2.88 -2.98 -11.24
CA GLU A 43 3.46 -4.30 -11.43
C GLU A 43 4.60 -4.49 -10.42
N LEU A 44 4.58 -5.59 -9.71
CA LEU A 44 5.65 -6.04 -8.83
C LEU A 44 6.10 -7.42 -9.27
N THR A 45 7.41 -7.59 -9.45
CA THR A 45 8.02 -8.90 -9.65
C THR A 45 9.01 -9.16 -8.52
N ALA A 46 8.92 -10.35 -7.90
CA ALA A 46 9.90 -10.84 -6.95
C ALA A 46 10.52 -12.11 -7.52
N GLU A 47 11.85 -12.13 -7.66
CA GLU A 47 12.60 -13.23 -8.27
C GLU A 47 13.72 -13.66 -7.34
N GLY A 48 13.90 -14.96 -7.12
CA GLY A 48 14.99 -15.48 -6.30
C GLY A 48 14.57 -16.57 -5.33
N GLY A 49 15.25 -16.56 -4.18
CA GLY A 49 15.13 -17.57 -3.14
C GLY A 49 15.76 -18.93 -3.54
N ILE A 50 15.99 -19.82 -2.56
CA ILE A 50 16.58 -21.16 -2.80
C ILE A 50 15.78 -21.96 -3.83
N ALA A 51 14.46 -21.76 -3.89
CA ALA A 51 13.59 -22.46 -4.83
C ALA A 51 13.59 -21.87 -6.25
N ALA A 52 14.39 -20.85 -6.50
CA ALA A 52 14.45 -20.12 -7.79
C ALA A 52 13.05 -19.81 -8.32
N LEU A 53 12.31 -19.01 -7.61
CA LEU A 53 10.93 -18.63 -7.93
C LEU A 53 10.85 -17.23 -8.53
N ALA A 54 9.88 -17.03 -9.41
CA ALA A 54 9.42 -15.71 -9.82
C ALA A 54 7.93 -15.58 -9.48
N THR A 55 7.59 -14.51 -8.78
CA THR A 55 6.20 -14.15 -8.49
C THR A 55 5.93 -12.77 -9.05
N THR A 56 4.83 -12.62 -9.77
CA THR A 56 4.41 -11.34 -10.35
C THR A 56 3.01 -11.01 -9.88
N TRP A 57 2.82 -9.78 -9.42
CA TRP A 57 1.53 -9.18 -9.08
C TRP A 57 1.29 -7.98 -10.00
N ARG A 58 0.09 -7.87 -10.54
CA ARG A 58 -0.34 -6.72 -11.35
C ARG A 58 -1.69 -6.24 -10.88
N ALA A 59 -1.87 -4.94 -10.89
CA ALA A 59 -3.16 -4.29 -10.65
C ALA A 59 -3.33 -3.09 -11.56
N THR A 60 -4.54 -2.88 -12.08
CA THR A 60 -4.93 -1.74 -12.90
C THR A 60 -6.11 -1.05 -12.24
N HIS A 61 -6.08 0.28 -12.18
CA HIS A 61 -7.13 1.05 -11.51
C HIS A 61 -8.42 1.09 -12.31
N ASP A 62 -8.37 1.43 -13.60
CA ASP A 62 -9.55 1.77 -14.41
C ASP A 62 -10.56 0.63 -14.54
N ASP A 63 -10.09 -0.56 -14.85
CA ASP A 63 -10.91 -1.78 -14.95
C ASP A 63 -10.88 -2.62 -13.67
N ARG A 64 -10.14 -2.17 -12.67
CA ARG A 64 -9.92 -2.84 -11.39
C ARG A 64 -9.38 -4.26 -11.54
N SER A 65 -8.75 -4.56 -12.66
CA SER A 65 -8.21 -5.87 -12.92
C SER A 65 -7.00 -6.17 -12.04
N PHE A 66 -6.85 -7.43 -11.68
CA PHE A 66 -5.64 -7.96 -11.09
C PHE A 66 -5.19 -9.22 -11.80
N ALA A 67 -3.88 -9.45 -11.76
CA ALA A 67 -3.28 -10.72 -12.18
C ALA A 67 -2.16 -11.10 -11.20
N TYR A 68 -2.08 -12.39 -10.94
CA TYR A 68 -1.05 -13.01 -10.12
C TYR A 68 -0.50 -14.21 -10.87
N SER A 69 0.81 -14.39 -10.82
CA SER A 69 1.44 -15.61 -11.31
C SER A 69 2.67 -15.96 -10.48
N ARG A 70 2.89 -17.23 -10.25
CA ARG A 70 4.09 -17.79 -9.61
C ARG A 70 4.64 -18.94 -10.47
N ARG A 71 5.93 -18.90 -10.74
CA ARG A 71 6.61 -19.89 -11.59
C ARG A 71 8.01 -20.17 -11.08
N HIS A 72 8.60 -21.29 -11.48
CA HIS A 72 10.03 -21.52 -11.33
C HIS A 72 10.84 -20.65 -12.32
N LEU A 73 11.98 -20.14 -11.86
CA LEU A 73 13.00 -19.51 -12.72
C LEU A 73 13.80 -20.61 -13.40
N CYS A 74 13.22 -21.25 -14.38
CA CYS A 74 13.88 -22.20 -15.24
C CYS A 74 13.77 -21.69 -16.69
N GLY A 75 14.77 -21.88 -17.51
CA GLY A 75 14.81 -21.37 -18.88
C GLY A 75 13.57 -21.71 -19.74
N PRO A 76 13.67 -21.66 -21.08
CA PRO A 76 12.52 -21.76 -21.97
C PRO A 76 11.74 -23.10 -21.90
N THR A 77 12.27 -24.07 -21.20
CA THR A 77 11.61 -25.37 -20.93
C THR A 77 10.79 -25.38 -19.64
N CYS A 78 10.57 -24.23 -19.02
CA CYS A 78 9.77 -24.13 -17.79
C CYS A 78 8.36 -24.68 -17.98
N PRO A 79 7.87 -25.48 -17.03
CA PRO A 79 6.45 -25.85 -17.01
C PRO A 79 5.57 -24.60 -16.86
N ALA A 80 4.27 -24.78 -17.11
CA ALA A 80 3.25 -23.77 -16.86
C ALA A 80 3.39 -23.15 -15.45
N PRO A 81 2.85 -21.96 -15.17
CA PRO A 81 2.86 -21.37 -13.85
C PRO A 81 2.41 -22.36 -12.79
N MET A 82 3.12 -22.40 -11.65
CA MET A 82 2.75 -23.25 -10.52
C MET A 82 1.42 -22.83 -9.90
N ASP A 83 1.16 -21.52 -9.93
CA ASP A 83 -0.05 -20.89 -9.41
C ASP A 83 -0.31 -19.61 -10.20
N SER A 84 -1.56 -19.36 -10.54
CA SER A 84 -1.97 -18.14 -11.21
C SER A 84 -3.43 -17.82 -10.90
N ALA A 85 -3.74 -16.55 -10.86
CA ALA A 85 -5.09 -16.04 -10.69
C ALA A 85 -5.23 -14.70 -11.39
N SER A 86 -6.44 -14.42 -11.86
CA SER A 86 -6.80 -13.10 -12.40
C SER A 86 -8.27 -12.83 -12.10
N GLY A 87 -8.64 -11.58 -12.07
CA GLY A 87 -10.02 -11.20 -11.79
C GLY A 87 -10.16 -9.69 -11.66
N VAL A 88 -11.26 -9.29 -11.05
CA VAL A 88 -11.60 -7.90 -10.80
C VAL A 88 -11.70 -7.67 -9.28
N MET A 89 -11.02 -6.65 -8.79
CA MET A 89 -11.10 -6.20 -7.40
C MET A 89 -12.42 -5.45 -7.16
N SER A 90 -12.89 -5.40 -5.92
CA SER A 90 -13.95 -4.46 -5.56
C SER A 90 -13.47 -3.02 -5.77
N ALA A 91 -14.38 -2.07 -6.03
CA ALA A 91 -14.02 -0.66 -6.17
C ALA A 91 -13.25 -0.16 -4.94
N ALA A 92 -13.74 -0.45 -3.74
CA ALA A 92 -13.09 -0.04 -2.50
C ALA A 92 -11.67 -0.62 -2.35
N ALA A 93 -11.41 -1.85 -2.79
CA ALA A 93 -10.07 -2.45 -2.73
C ALA A 93 -9.13 -1.77 -3.73
N ALA A 94 -9.58 -1.50 -4.95
CA ALA A 94 -8.78 -0.80 -5.95
C ALA A 94 -8.46 0.64 -5.51
N ASP A 95 -9.47 1.42 -5.10
CA ASP A 95 -9.30 2.79 -4.63
C ASP A 95 -8.33 2.86 -3.45
N SER A 96 -8.48 1.95 -2.47
CA SER A 96 -7.59 1.87 -1.31
C SER A 96 -6.14 1.56 -1.72
N LEU A 97 -5.94 0.56 -2.59
CA LEU A 97 -4.61 0.18 -3.08
C LEU A 97 -3.91 1.37 -3.75
N PHE A 98 -4.57 1.97 -4.75
CA PHE A 98 -3.97 3.02 -5.54
C PHE A 98 -3.77 4.32 -4.76
N SER A 99 -4.70 4.68 -3.85
CA SER A 99 -4.54 5.83 -2.96
C SER A 99 -3.34 5.68 -2.04
N VAL A 100 -3.14 4.50 -1.44
CA VAL A 100 -2.00 4.26 -0.55
C VAL A 100 -0.70 4.26 -1.34
N VAL A 101 -0.64 3.55 -2.47
CA VAL A 101 0.57 3.54 -3.30
C VAL A 101 0.95 4.94 -3.76
N TRP A 102 -0.03 5.76 -4.15
CA TRP A 102 0.19 7.15 -4.50
C TRP A 102 0.72 7.97 -3.34
N SER A 103 0.18 7.80 -2.13
CA SER A 103 0.60 8.54 -0.94
C SER A 103 2.04 8.25 -0.51
N LEU A 104 2.58 7.10 -0.88
CA LEU A 104 3.97 6.72 -0.61
C LEU A 104 4.99 7.37 -1.57
N THR A 105 4.50 8.21 -2.48
CA THR A 105 5.32 9.02 -3.38
C THR A 105 6.39 8.20 -4.13
N PRO A 106 6.01 7.15 -4.87
CA PRO A 106 6.96 6.25 -5.53
C PRO A 106 7.90 6.99 -6.49
N ALA A 107 7.49 8.14 -7.02
CA ALA A 107 8.33 9.00 -7.86
C ALA A 107 9.61 9.50 -7.15
N GLN A 108 9.60 9.57 -5.82
CA GLN A 108 10.76 10.02 -5.02
C GLN A 108 11.73 8.88 -4.68
N LEU A 109 11.34 7.63 -4.89
CA LEU A 109 12.24 6.50 -4.69
C LEU A 109 13.40 6.53 -5.70
N ARG A 110 14.57 6.05 -5.30
CA ARG A 110 15.67 5.81 -6.25
C ARG A 110 15.28 4.69 -7.22
N ASP A 111 15.90 4.67 -8.39
CA ASP A 111 15.64 3.61 -9.39
C ASP A 111 16.25 2.27 -8.97
N ASP A 112 17.32 2.31 -8.18
CA ASP A 112 18.04 1.13 -7.73
C ASP A 112 18.61 1.34 -6.33
N TYR A 113 18.38 0.36 -5.46
CA TYR A 113 18.89 0.31 -4.09
C TYR A 113 20.05 -0.68 -3.93
N GLY A 114 20.48 -1.31 -5.02
CA GLY A 114 21.54 -2.31 -5.03
C GLY A 114 21.09 -3.68 -4.55
N THR A 115 22.04 -4.57 -4.44
CA THR A 115 21.82 -5.96 -4.00
C THR A 115 22.72 -6.29 -2.82
N THR A 116 22.22 -7.11 -1.90
CA THR A 116 22.98 -7.61 -0.76
C THR A 116 23.91 -8.73 -1.23
N HIS A 117 25.22 -8.52 -1.11
CA HIS A 117 26.20 -9.52 -1.50
C HIS A 117 26.22 -10.71 -0.53
N GLY A 118 26.25 -11.93 -1.07
CA GLY A 118 26.54 -13.16 -0.34
C GLY A 118 25.34 -13.87 0.31
N ALA A 119 24.11 -13.40 0.09
CA ALA A 119 22.91 -14.07 0.57
C ALA A 119 22.26 -14.89 -0.54
N ALA A 120 22.34 -16.22 -0.46
CA ALA A 120 21.81 -17.13 -1.47
C ALA A 120 20.27 -17.27 -1.46
N ASP A 121 19.60 -16.71 -0.47
CA ASP A 121 18.15 -16.91 -0.23
C ASP A 121 17.35 -15.60 -0.28
N MET A 122 17.84 -14.60 -1.02
CA MET A 122 17.17 -13.32 -1.14
C MET A 122 16.33 -13.24 -2.41
N PHE A 123 15.24 -12.48 -2.33
CA PHE A 123 14.47 -12.08 -3.49
C PHE A 123 14.93 -10.71 -3.97
N GLU A 124 15.04 -10.57 -5.29
CA GLU A 124 15.16 -9.29 -5.97
C GLU A 124 13.76 -8.84 -6.40
N TYR A 125 13.44 -7.59 -6.10
CA TYR A 125 12.15 -7.00 -6.40
C TYR A 125 12.30 -5.93 -7.47
N THR A 126 11.42 -5.98 -8.45
CA THR A 126 11.22 -4.91 -9.44
C THR A 126 9.79 -4.39 -9.30
N LEU A 127 9.66 -3.17 -8.82
CA LEU A 127 8.39 -2.44 -8.74
C LEU A 127 8.29 -1.48 -9.93
N ARG A 128 7.19 -1.56 -10.68
CA ARG A 128 6.81 -0.58 -11.70
C ARG A 128 5.49 0.06 -11.32
N VAL A 129 5.47 1.38 -11.27
CA VAL A 129 4.27 2.15 -10.99
C VAL A 129 4.06 3.14 -12.11
N THR A 130 2.92 3.09 -12.75
CA THR A 130 2.54 4.00 -13.82
C THR A 130 1.38 4.87 -13.35
N PHE A 131 1.50 6.18 -13.49
CA PHE A 131 0.44 7.15 -13.28
C PHE A 131 0.52 8.20 -14.40
N GLU A 132 -0.63 8.56 -14.97
CA GLU A 132 -0.73 9.56 -16.04
C GLU A 132 0.26 9.33 -17.20
N GLY A 133 0.52 8.07 -17.53
CA GLY A 133 1.45 7.68 -18.59
C GLY A 133 2.93 7.76 -18.22
N VAL A 134 3.29 8.20 -17.01
CA VAL A 134 4.66 8.21 -16.51
C VAL A 134 4.91 6.93 -15.72
N THR A 135 5.95 6.19 -16.10
CA THR A 135 6.33 4.96 -15.42
C THR A 135 7.61 5.16 -14.59
N LYS A 136 7.53 4.83 -13.32
CA LYS A 136 8.66 4.71 -12.41
C LYS A 136 8.99 3.24 -12.20
N THR A 137 10.27 2.89 -12.30
CA THR A 137 10.77 1.55 -11.98
C THR A 137 11.74 1.65 -10.81
N VAL A 138 11.56 0.79 -9.80
CA VAL A 138 12.41 0.72 -8.60
C VAL A 138 12.86 -0.72 -8.43
N ARG A 139 14.17 -0.90 -8.17
CA ARG A 139 14.78 -2.21 -7.89
C ARG A 139 15.39 -2.24 -6.50
N ALA A 140 15.21 -3.33 -5.79
CA ALA A 140 15.81 -3.59 -4.49
C ALA A 140 15.80 -5.09 -4.22
N ASP A 141 16.57 -5.56 -3.25
CA ASP A 141 16.41 -6.89 -2.66
C ASP A 141 15.83 -6.82 -1.23
N ASP A 142 15.63 -7.97 -0.59
CA ASP A 142 15.11 -8.05 0.78
C ASP A 142 15.92 -7.22 1.78
N GLY A 143 17.23 -7.10 1.60
CA GLY A 143 18.14 -6.38 2.50
C GLY A 143 18.22 -4.88 2.24
N THR A 144 17.99 -4.46 1.00
CA THR A 144 18.15 -3.07 0.56
C THR A 144 16.83 -2.33 0.36
N MET A 145 15.70 -3.04 0.42
CA MET A 145 14.37 -2.48 0.15
C MET A 145 14.02 -1.33 1.10
N PRO A 146 13.71 -0.14 0.60
CA PRO A 146 13.27 0.97 1.45
C PRO A 146 11.88 0.70 2.05
N ALA A 147 11.58 1.41 3.14
CA ALA A 147 10.34 1.20 3.90
C ALA A 147 9.09 1.42 3.05
N GLU A 148 9.09 2.42 2.19
CA GLU A 148 7.99 2.78 1.29
C GLU A 148 7.72 1.66 0.28
N MET A 149 8.77 1.13 -0.35
CA MET A 149 8.63 0.01 -1.29
C MET A 149 8.13 -1.25 -0.57
N ARG A 150 8.62 -1.53 0.63
CA ARG A 150 8.16 -2.67 1.45
C ARG A 150 6.67 -2.56 1.78
N GLN A 151 6.20 -1.36 2.07
CA GLN A 151 4.79 -1.10 2.32
C GLN A 151 3.95 -1.34 1.05
N ILE A 152 4.40 -0.87 -0.12
CA ILE A 152 3.74 -1.14 -1.40
C ILE A 152 3.66 -2.65 -1.66
N VAL A 153 4.75 -3.39 -1.47
CA VAL A 153 4.80 -4.85 -1.62
C VAL A 153 3.76 -5.54 -0.74
N ALA A 154 3.70 -5.17 0.54
CA ALA A 154 2.76 -5.76 1.50
C ALA A 154 1.29 -5.48 1.14
N ILE A 155 0.98 -4.24 0.74
CA ILE A 155 -0.39 -3.82 0.40
C ILE A 155 -0.84 -4.50 -0.89
N LEU A 156 0.00 -4.48 -1.93
CA LEU A 156 -0.31 -5.09 -3.22
C LEU A 156 -0.53 -6.60 -3.06
N GLY A 157 0.39 -7.29 -2.37
CA GLY A 157 0.27 -8.72 -2.10
C GLY A 157 -1.02 -9.04 -1.33
N GLY A 158 -1.27 -8.35 -0.22
CA GLY A 158 -2.46 -8.58 0.61
C GLY A 158 -3.77 -8.30 -0.13
N THR A 159 -3.82 -7.25 -0.96
CA THR A 159 -5.01 -6.91 -1.76
C THR A 159 -5.31 -7.99 -2.79
N ILE A 160 -4.28 -8.45 -3.51
CA ILE A 160 -4.45 -9.49 -4.53
C ILE A 160 -4.79 -10.84 -3.90
N ASP A 161 -4.16 -11.21 -2.79
CA ASP A 161 -4.48 -12.46 -2.08
C ASP A 161 -5.92 -12.47 -1.56
N SER A 162 -6.40 -11.34 -1.05
CA SER A 162 -7.80 -11.19 -0.66
C SER A 162 -8.74 -11.34 -1.87
N ALA A 163 -8.43 -10.70 -2.99
CA ALA A 163 -9.23 -10.81 -4.20
C ALA A 163 -9.27 -12.24 -4.75
N ARG A 164 -8.13 -12.97 -4.71
CA ARG A 164 -8.04 -14.39 -5.09
C ARG A 164 -8.91 -15.28 -4.20
N ALA A 165 -8.93 -15.03 -2.89
CA ALA A 165 -9.75 -15.81 -1.96
C ALA A 165 -11.25 -15.69 -2.24
N HIS A 166 -11.70 -14.51 -2.71
CA HIS A 166 -13.09 -14.27 -3.08
C HIS A 166 -13.46 -14.75 -4.48
N ALA A 167 -12.47 -14.94 -5.35
CA ALA A 167 -12.70 -15.41 -6.73
C ALA A 167 -12.75 -16.94 -6.85
N LYS A 168 -12.44 -17.70 -5.78
CA LYS A 168 -12.62 -19.17 -5.78
C LYS A 168 -14.10 -19.50 -5.64
N PRO A 169 -14.68 -20.31 -6.56
CA PRO A 169 -16.06 -20.76 -6.50
C PRO A 169 -16.33 -21.66 -5.28
#